data_4cec1589780e15691ab63855076fc1e9
#
_entry.id   4cec1589780e15691ab63855076fc1e9
#
_cell.length_a   1.000
_cell.length_b   1.000
_cell.length_c   1.000
_cell.angle_alpha   90.00
_cell.angle_beta   90.00
_cell.angle_gamma   90.00
#
_symmetry.space_group_name_H-M   'P 1'
#
loop_
_entity.id
_entity.type
_entity.pdbx_description
1 polymer ?
#
loop_
_entity_poly.entity_id
_entity_poly.type
_entity_poly.pdbx_seq_one_letter_code
_entity_poly.pdbx_strand_id
1 'polypeptide(L)'
;MAEMEEDEDFSQLTSDGSPIPRMKMSEVGYSGLKISSGIVYEEARRELRWPDSLKTYKEMRKDTTISAALKAYELMISRVEWDVEACDDATDQQKLRAEYIESVMHDMEGSWFQFIKECLTYLTFGHSVIEKVPRRRRYVNGSKYNDGFVGLRKLAPRAQDTITKWVFSEDGRDLIGLEQTVTNTDGYVRYIDSGTAVFIPRDRFMLFRADATKDNPEGTSPLSNCYIAYRFRKELEEIEAVGYSKNINGVPIVWLHPKYMADDASDSDKAVYVFYKNMVRNLQMNEQTGIVMPLMYDEGRNKMFDFELLSVNNTTSQYIAEAITRYDNKMLTALFADCLRLGQDGVGSYSLADAKTNLLAMAIEARLKEIQDVLNNDLIPWLYKMNGWRDTELPKFVYGDLDETDLEAFSKAIQRIKAVGLIAPTPGNVNHIAEVLGLPDEVDEDMDQEELNVLLGKPTSRSGDGLNTSTGGLNGTAESASEDDNSAMNTDNKG
;
A
#
# COMPACT_ATOMS: atom_id res chain seq x y z
N MET A 1 40.85 -8.70 -27.32
CA MET A 1 41.79 -9.77 -26.97
C MET A 1 41.29 -10.32 -25.64
N ALA A 2 40.65 -11.48 -25.67
CA ALA A 2 40.22 -12.17 -24.47
C ALA A 2 41.46 -12.78 -23.82
N GLU A 3 41.78 -12.30 -22.62
CA GLU A 3 42.75 -13.00 -21.77
C GLU A 3 42.07 -14.32 -21.34
N MET A 4 42.63 -15.39 -21.84
CA MET A 4 42.36 -16.74 -21.33
C MET A 4 42.96 -16.79 -19.93
N GLU A 5 42.13 -16.84 -18.88
CA GLU A 5 42.58 -17.25 -17.55
C GLU A 5 43.13 -18.68 -17.68
N GLU A 6 44.44 -18.81 -17.41
CA GLU A 6 45.09 -20.09 -17.28
C GLU A 6 44.45 -20.86 -16.10
N ASP A 7 43.71 -21.93 -16.42
CA ASP A 7 43.25 -22.91 -15.45
C ASP A 7 44.44 -23.48 -14.69
N GLU A 8 44.68 -23.06 -13.44
CA GLU A 8 45.62 -23.71 -12.55
C GLU A 8 45.26 -25.20 -12.38
N ASP A 9 46.10 -26.04 -12.86
CA ASP A 9 45.95 -27.50 -12.90
C ASP A 9 46.20 -28.10 -11.50
N PHE A 10 45.20 -28.07 -10.63
CA PHE A 10 45.19 -28.84 -9.39
C PHE A 10 44.74 -30.27 -9.64
N SER A 11 45.62 -31.09 -10.18
CA SER A 11 45.41 -32.52 -10.29
C SER A 11 45.60 -33.19 -8.92
N GLN A 12 44.56 -33.18 -8.09
CA GLN A 12 44.50 -34.01 -6.90
C GLN A 12 44.05 -35.41 -7.28
N LEU A 13 44.82 -36.40 -6.86
CA LEU A 13 44.47 -37.81 -6.99
C LEU A 13 43.81 -38.30 -5.70
N THR A 14 42.83 -39.17 -5.84
CA THR A 14 42.24 -39.88 -4.68
C THR A 14 43.27 -40.86 -4.12
N SER A 15 43.04 -41.32 -2.88
CA SER A 15 43.93 -42.27 -2.19
C SER A 15 44.18 -43.62 -2.96
N ASP A 16 43.38 -43.91 -3.96
CA ASP A 16 43.48 -45.05 -4.85
C ASP A 16 44.10 -44.73 -6.25
N GLY A 17 44.57 -43.47 -6.41
CA GLY A 17 45.24 -43.04 -7.65
C GLY A 17 44.28 -42.68 -8.79
N SER A 18 42.98 -42.69 -8.58
CA SER A 18 42.03 -42.25 -9.59
C SER A 18 41.91 -40.71 -9.60
N PRO A 19 41.81 -40.07 -10.79
CA PRO A 19 41.65 -38.64 -10.88
C PRO A 19 40.32 -38.21 -10.25
N ILE A 20 40.35 -37.24 -9.33
CA ILE A 20 39.15 -36.61 -8.82
C ILE A 20 38.43 -35.96 -10.01
N PRO A 21 37.12 -36.21 -10.18
CA PRO A 21 36.37 -35.56 -11.26
C PRO A 21 36.52 -34.06 -11.13
N ARG A 22 37.02 -33.37 -12.15
CA ARG A 22 37.13 -31.90 -12.18
C ARG A 22 35.77 -31.32 -11.99
N MET A 23 35.56 -30.70 -10.84
CA MET A 23 34.33 -29.95 -10.55
C MET A 23 34.40 -28.67 -11.37
N LYS A 24 33.45 -28.45 -12.27
CA LYS A 24 33.35 -27.16 -12.97
C LYS A 24 33.05 -26.09 -11.95
N MET A 25 33.90 -25.07 -11.85
CA MET A 25 33.67 -23.91 -10.97
C MET A 25 32.58 -22.96 -11.49
N SER A 26 32.15 -23.14 -12.74
CA SER A 26 31.08 -22.41 -13.37
C SER A 26 29.73 -23.10 -13.19
N GLU A 27 28.64 -22.33 -13.22
CA GLU A 27 27.28 -22.85 -13.23
C GLU A 27 27.08 -23.84 -14.38
N VAL A 28 26.54 -25.03 -14.09
CA VAL A 28 26.30 -26.09 -15.08
C VAL A 28 24.87 -26.07 -15.61
N GLY A 29 23.91 -25.66 -14.78
CA GLY A 29 22.49 -25.61 -15.10
C GLY A 29 22.03 -24.24 -15.63
N TYR A 30 20.71 -24.07 -15.68
CA TYR A 30 20.04 -22.82 -16.01
C TYR A 30 18.93 -22.57 -14.99
N SER A 31 18.67 -21.32 -14.66
CA SER A 31 17.58 -20.93 -13.77
C SER A 31 16.19 -21.28 -14.32
N GLY A 32 16.10 -21.53 -15.63
CA GLY A 32 14.84 -21.81 -16.33
C GLY A 32 13.96 -20.57 -16.55
N LEU A 33 14.55 -19.38 -16.45
CA LEU A 33 13.87 -18.13 -16.77
C LEU A 33 13.59 -18.07 -18.28
N LYS A 34 12.35 -17.77 -18.65
CA LYS A 34 11.96 -17.65 -20.06
C LYS A 34 12.23 -16.23 -20.56
N ILE A 35 13.25 -16.09 -21.39
CA ILE A 35 13.69 -14.80 -21.92
C ILE A 35 13.65 -14.86 -23.46
N SER A 36 13.17 -13.81 -24.08
CA SER A 36 13.27 -13.58 -25.52
C SER A 36 13.56 -12.12 -25.80
N SER A 37 14.63 -11.83 -26.53
CA SER A 37 15.02 -10.47 -26.91
C SER A 37 15.15 -9.49 -25.73
N GLY A 38 15.53 -9.98 -24.55
CA GLY A 38 15.67 -9.16 -23.34
C GLY A 38 14.36 -8.86 -22.59
N ILE A 39 13.27 -9.54 -22.95
CA ILE A 39 11.98 -9.49 -22.26
C ILE A 39 11.73 -10.82 -21.57
N VAL A 40 11.23 -10.77 -20.33
CA VAL A 40 10.89 -11.96 -19.53
C VAL A 40 9.45 -12.40 -19.79
N TYR A 41 9.22 -13.69 -19.95
CA TYR A 41 7.92 -14.28 -20.28
C TYR A 41 7.44 -15.27 -19.21
N GLU A 42 7.61 -14.93 -17.92
CA GLU A 42 7.15 -15.78 -16.82
C GLU A 42 5.67 -15.58 -16.49
N GLU A 43 5.15 -14.38 -16.68
CA GLU A 43 3.76 -14.07 -16.35
C GLU A 43 2.80 -14.57 -17.43
N ALA A 44 1.78 -15.32 -17.02
CA ALA A 44 0.79 -15.91 -17.91
C ALA A 44 -0.21 -14.86 -18.46
N ARG A 45 -0.54 -13.85 -17.65
CA ARG A 45 -1.49 -12.81 -18.03
C ARG A 45 -0.77 -11.69 -18.76
N ARG A 46 -1.25 -11.34 -19.95
CA ARG A 46 -0.64 -10.30 -20.76
C ARG A 46 -0.64 -8.95 -20.05
N GLU A 47 -1.75 -8.61 -19.37
CA GLU A 47 -1.91 -7.33 -18.68
C GLU A 47 -0.97 -7.15 -17.48
N LEU A 48 -0.41 -8.26 -16.97
CA LEU A 48 0.55 -8.27 -15.87
C LEU A 48 1.98 -8.53 -16.32
N ARG A 49 2.19 -8.75 -17.63
CA ARG A 49 3.52 -8.95 -18.22
C ARG A 49 4.13 -7.60 -18.56
N TRP A 50 5.39 -7.39 -18.20
CA TRP A 50 6.14 -6.21 -18.61
C TRP A 50 6.33 -6.18 -20.15
N PRO A 51 6.18 -5.03 -20.85
CA PRO A 51 5.92 -3.69 -20.30
C PRO A 51 4.44 -3.33 -20.09
N ASP A 52 3.47 -4.15 -20.54
CA ASP A 52 2.03 -3.88 -20.42
C ASP A 52 1.60 -3.71 -18.94
N SER A 53 2.25 -4.46 -18.03
CA SER A 53 2.00 -4.41 -16.58
C SER A 53 2.19 -3.04 -15.96
N LEU A 54 3.07 -2.22 -16.51
CA LEU A 54 3.34 -0.87 -15.98
C LEU A 54 2.08 0.00 -15.99
N LYS A 55 1.27 -0.08 -17.05
CA LYS A 55 0.00 0.63 -17.13
C LYS A 55 -0.98 0.11 -16.10
N THR A 56 -1.11 -1.21 -16.01
CA THR A 56 -2.02 -1.87 -15.07
C THR A 56 -1.67 -1.52 -13.63
N TYR A 57 -0.40 -1.62 -13.24
CA TYR A 57 0.03 -1.29 -11.88
C TYR A 57 -0.07 0.20 -11.56
N LYS A 58 0.15 1.09 -12.54
CA LYS A 58 -0.10 2.53 -12.36
C LYS A 58 -1.57 2.84 -12.08
N GLU A 59 -2.50 2.11 -12.70
CA GLU A 59 -3.94 2.22 -12.42
C GLU A 59 -4.27 1.65 -11.04
N MET A 60 -3.80 0.45 -10.73
CA MET A 60 -4.03 -0.20 -9.43
C MET A 60 -3.48 0.61 -8.25
N ARG A 61 -2.31 1.25 -8.41
CA ARG A 61 -1.75 2.14 -7.38
C ARG A 61 -2.64 3.32 -7.02
N LYS A 62 -3.53 3.76 -7.94
CA LYS A 62 -4.48 4.86 -7.70
C LYS A 62 -5.74 4.41 -6.98
N ASP A 63 -5.95 3.13 -6.87
CA ASP A 63 -7.04 2.55 -6.11
C ASP A 63 -6.91 2.88 -4.63
N THR A 64 -8.01 3.26 -3.98
CA THR A 64 -8.00 3.77 -2.59
C THR A 64 -7.50 2.71 -1.60
N THR A 65 -7.94 1.47 -1.75
CA THR A 65 -7.60 0.36 -0.86
C THR A 65 -6.14 -0.06 -1.04
N ILE A 66 -5.70 -0.23 -2.28
CA ILE A 66 -4.31 -0.59 -2.61
C ILE A 66 -3.36 0.55 -2.23
N SER A 67 -3.74 1.80 -2.53
CA SER A 67 -2.94 2.98 -2.18
C SER A 67 -2.74 3.12 -0.67
N ALA A 68 -3.76 2.84 0.14
CA ALA A 68 -3.65 2.86 1.59
C ALA A 68 -2.63 1.82 2.10
N ALA A 69 -2.69 0.59 1.58
CA ALA A 69 -1.73 -0.46 1.94
C ALA A 69 -0.30 -0.09 1.54
N LEU A 70 -0.08 0.30 0.28
CA LEU A 70 1.26 0.71 -0.19
C LEU A 70 1.81 1.91 0.59
N LYS A 71 0.93 2.84 0.98
CA LYS A 71 1.33 4.01 1.76
C LYS A 71 1.70 3.64 3.19
N ALA A 72 1.04 2.66 3.79
CA ALA A 72 1.43 2.14 5.09
C ALA A 72 2.85 1.55 5.04
N TYR A 73 3.16 0.71 4.05
CA TYR A 73 4.53 0.21 3.82
C TYR A 73 5.54 1.35 3.63
N GLU A 74 5.23 2.31 2.74
CA GLU A 74 6.11 3.46 2.48
C GLU A 74 6.40 4.26 3.76
N LEU A 75 5.37 4.56 4.55
CA LEU A 75 5.51 5.35 5.77
C LEU A 75 6.33 4.62 6.84
N MET A 76 6.06 3.33 7.05
CA MET A 76 6.76 2.55 8.07
C MET A 76 8.22 2.31 7.69
N ILE A 77 8.50 1.85 6.46
CA ILE A 77 9.87 1.55 6.01
C ILE A 77 10.72 2.83 5.88
N SER A 78 10.15 3.93 5.40
CA SER A 78 10.92 5.16 5.18
C SER A 78 11.30 5.90 6.47
N ARG A 79 10.69 5.57 7.61
CA ARG A 79 11.01 6.17 8.91
C ARG A 79 12.10 5.42 9.67
N VAL A 80 12.41 4.20 9.27
CA VAL A 80 13.43 3.40 9.93
C VAL A 80 14.79 4.08 9.76
N GLU A 81 15.54 4.19 10.86
CA GLU A 81 16.90 4.72 10.85
C GLU A 81 17.84 3.65 10.32
N TRP A 82 18.81 4.09 9.53
CA TRP A 82 19.81 3.23 8.92
C TRP A 82 21.19 3.64 9.39
N ASP A 83 21.96 2.68 9.86
CA ASP A 83 23.31 2.82 10.33
C ASP A 83 24.27 1.89 9.60
N VAL A 84 25.58 2.07 9.83
CA VAL A 84 26.61 1.22 9.25
C VAL A 84 27.46 0.64 10.38
N GLU A 85 27.31 -0.65 10.62
CA GLU A 85 28.09 -1.38 11.60
C GLU A 85 29.38 -1.94 10.98
N ALA A 86 30.47 -1.81 11.73
CA ALA A 86 31.73 -2.50 11.41
C ALA A 86 31.56 -4.02 11.70
N CYS A 87 32.39 -4.85 11.06
CA CYS A 87 32.42 -6.28 11.36
C CYS A 87 32.85 -6.54 12.82
N ASP A 88 32.49 -7.72 13.34
CA ASP A 88 32.96 -8.21 14.62
C ASP A 88 34.51 -8.23 14.61
N ASP A 89 35.17 -7.87 15.70
CA ASP A 89 36.63 -7.77 15.81
C ASP A 89 37.31 -6.81 14.79
N ALA A 90 36.57 -5.78 14.36
CA ALA A 90 37.05 -4.79 13.37
C ALA A 90 38.32 -4.08 13.83
N THR A 91 39.31 -3.99 12.95
CA THR A 91 40.50 -3.15 13.09
C THR A 91 40.11 -1.67 13.05
N ASP A 92 40.96 -0.79 13.61
CA ASP A 92 40.71 0.66 13.57
C ASP A 92 40.49 1.18 12.13
N GLN A 93 41.16 0.57 11.15
CA GLN A 93 40.96 0.90 9.74
C GLN A 93 39.59 0.51 9.22
N GLN A 94 39.06 -0.63 9.62
CA GLN A 94 37.72 -1.10 9.22
C GLN A 94 36.63 -0.24 9.89
N LYS A 95 36.83 0.20 11.14
CA LYS A 95 35.94 1.14 11.83
C LYS A 95 35.88 2.47 11.09
N LEU A 96 37.03 3.04 10.74
CA LEU A 96 37.10 4.27 9.93
C LEU A 96 36.41 4.14 8.55
N ARG A 97 36.45 2.95 7.95
CA ARG A 97 35.75 2.70 6.69
C ARG A 97 34.23 2.56 6.86
N ALA A 98 33.77 2.00 8.00
CA ALA A 98 32.36 2.00 8.34
C ALA A 98 31.84 3.44 8.53
N GLU A 99 32.54 4.26 9.35
CA GLU A 99 32.21 5.68 9.51
C GLU A 99 32.24 6.44 8.17
N TYR A 100 33.19 6.08 7.28
CA TYR A 100 33.23 6.67 5.93
C TYR A 100 31.96 6.32 5.14
N ILE A 101 31.51 5.07 5.13
CA ILE A 101 30.30 4.65 4.38
C ILE A 101 29.06 5.34 4.95
N GLU A 102 28.94 5.44 6.27
CA GLU A 102 27.88 6.20 6.93
C GLU A 102 27.89 7.67 6.48
N SER A 103 29.08 8.30 6.46
CA SER A 103 29.24 9.67 5.97
C SER A 103 28.86 9.84 4.49
N VAL A 104 28.97 8.80 3.65
CA VAL A 104 28.54 8.83 2.25
C VAL A 104 27.02 8.96 2.11
N MET A 105 26.24 8.36 3.03
CA MET A 105 24.78 8.51 3.07
C MET A 105 24.36 9.97 3.21
N HIS A 106 25.11 10.74 4.00
CA HIS A 106 24.82 12.14 4.33
C HIS A 106 25.49 13.15 3.38
N ASP A 107 26.43 12.71 2.52
CA ASP A 107 27.15 13.57 1.56
C ASP A 107 26.48 13.63 0.19
N MET A 108 25.56 12.73 -0.15
CA MET A 108 24.95 12.69 -1.47
C MET A 108 23.94 13.83 -1.70
N GLU A 109 23.69 14.13 -2.98
CA GLU A 109 22.60 15.01 -3.41
C GLU A 109 21.25 14.30 -3.17
N GLY A 110 20.36 14.90 -2.42
CA GLY A 110 19.11 14.29 -1.96
C GLY A 110 19.24 13.69 -0.57
N SER A 111 18.15 13.16 -0.06
CA SER A 111 18.09 12.52 1.26
C SER A 111 18.04 11.00 1.15
N TRP A 112 18.58 10.31 2.17
CA TRP A 112 18.46 8.87 2.29
C TRP A 112 16.99 8.44 2.34
N PHE A 113 16.17 9.20 3.04
CA PHE A 113 14.72 9.01 3.09
C PHE A 113 14.06 9.00 1.69
N GLN A 114 14.44 9.95 0.81
CA GLN A 114 13.91 9.98 -0.57
C GLN A 114 14.39 8.77 -1.37
N PHE A 115 15.66 8.37 -1.18
CA PHE A 115 16.19 7.16 -1.81
C PHE A 115 15.40 5.91 -1.42
N ILE A 116 15.11 5.71 -0.13
CA ILE A 116 14.30 4.56 0.34
C ILE A 116 12.91 4.58 -0.32
N LYS A 117 12.27 5.74 -0.43
CA LYS A 117 10.97 5.86 -1.13
C LYS A 117 11.04 5.45 -2.60
N GLU A 118 12.10 5.83 -3.29
CA GLU A 118 12.31 5.43 -4.69
C GLU A 118 12.58 3.93 -4.81
N CYS A 119 13.33 3.34 -3.86
CA CYS A 119 13.48 1.90 -3.79
C CYS A 119 12.13 1.19 -3.70
N LEU A 120 11.22 1.64 -2.81
CA LEU A 120 9.93 1.01 -2.55
C LEU A 120 8.98 0.97 -3.76
N THR A 121 9.33 1.63 -4.86
CA THR A 121 8.58 1.50 -6.12
C THR A 121 8.58 0.06 -6.64
N TYR A 122 9.54 -0.80 -6.18
CA TYR A 122 9.55 -2.23 -6.52
C TYR A 122 8.31 -2.97 -6.00
N LEU A 123 7.69 -2.52 -4.91
CA LEU A 123 6.41 -3.08 -4.43
C LEU A 123 5.26 -2.84 -5.41
N THR A 124 5.32 -1.75 -6.16
CA THR A 124 4.30 -1.46 -7.18
C THR A 124 4.58 -2.21 -8.48
N PHE A 125 5.82 -2.18 -8.98
CA PHE A 125 6.15 -2.62 -10.32
C PHE A 125 6.86 -3.98 -10.39
N GLY A 126 7.20 -4.57 -9.23
CA GLY A 126 7.98 -5.80 -9.14
C GLY A 126 9.48 -5.54 -9.01
N HIS A 127 10.00 -4.46 -9.60
CA HIS A 127 11.40 -4.08 -9.52
C HIS A 127 11.60 -2.57 -9.43
N SER A 128 12.75 -2.17 -8.90
CA SER A 128 13.25 -0.79 -8.91
C SER A 128 14.74 -0.79 -9.23
N VAL A 129 15.15 0.10 -10.11
CA VAL A 129 16.54 0.25 -10.54
C VAL A 129 17.07 1.60 -10.10
N ILE A 130 18.13 1.59 -9.30
CA ILE A 130 18.78 2.80 -8.79
C ILE A 130 20.24 2.84 -9.23
N GLU A 131 20.60 3.77 -10.09
CA GLU A 131 21.98 3.92 -10.57
C GLU A 131 22.86 4.58 -9.52
N LYS A 132 24.04 4.01 -9.30
CA LYS A 132 25.10 4.52 -8.41
C LYS A 132 25.93 5.54 -9.16
N VAL A 133 25.73 6.83 -8.89
CA VAL A 133 26.49 7.92 -9.52
C VAL A 133 27.62 8.34 -8.62
N PRO A 134 28.90 8.04 -8.97
CA PRO A 134 30.04 8.36 -8.13
C PRO A 134 30.39 9.85 -8.15
N ARG A 135 31.02 10.30 -7.06
CA ARG A 135 31.66 11.61 -6.93
C ARG A 135 32.93 11.46 -6.12
N ARG A 136 34.02 12.07 -6.60
CA ARG A 136 35.22 12.20 -5.76
C ARG A 136 34.96 13.26 -4.69
N ARG A 137 35.12 12.89 -3.42
CA ARG A 137 34.86 13.77 -2.26
C ARG A 137 35.91 14.85 -2.18
N ARG A 138 35.61 16.01 -2.74
CA ARG A 138 36.35 17.25 -2.68
C ARG A 138 35.39 18.44 -2.63
N TYR A 139 35.70 19.49 -1.91
CA TYR A 139 34.83 20.67 -1.80
C TYR A 139 34.52 21.28 -3.17
N VAL A 140 35.48 21.24 -4.10
CA VAL A 140 35.28 21.73 -5.49
C VAL A 140 34.24 20.91 -6.27
N ASN A 141 33.97 19.71 -5.85
CA ASN A 141 32.97 18.82 -6.47
C ASN A 141 31.61 18.87 -5.73
N GLY A 142 31.43 19.77 -4.76
CA GLY A 142 30.21 19.91 -3.99
C GLY A 142 30.04 18.88 -2.87
N SER A 143 31.13 18.23 -2.46
CA SER A 143 31.13 17.34 -1.28
C SER A 143 31.31 18.17 0.00
N LYS A 144 30.71 17.69 1.10
CA LYS A 144 30.95 18.23 2.45
C LYS A 144 32.32 17.86 2.99
N TYR A 145 32.98 16.88 2.37
CA TYR A 145 34.28 16.33 2.78
C TYR A 145 35.35 16.57 1.73
N ASN A 146 36.63 16.50 2.13
CA ASN A 146 37.77 16.72 1.25
C ASN A 146 38.87 15.67 1.46
N ASP A 147 38.47 14.42 1.60
CA ASP A 147 39.33 13.26 1.82
C ASP A 147 39.89 12.65 0.50
N GLY A 148 39.30 13.03 -0.65
CA GLY A 148 39.71 12.54 -1.96
C GLY A 148 39.23 11.14 -2.32
N PHE A 149 38.54 10.47 -1.43
CA PHE A 149 37.87 9.18 -1.71
C PHE A 149 36.71 9.32 -2.68
N VAL A 150 36.25 8.20 -3.21
CA VAL A 150 35.09 8.13 -4.12
C VAL A 150 33.85 7.78 -3.32
N GLY A 151 32.97 8.74 -3.10
CA GLY A 151 31.64 8.55 -2.55
C GLY A 151 30.55 8.61 -3.60
N LEU A 152 29.32 8.77 -3.16
CA LEU A 152 28.14 8.93 -4.00
C LEU A 152 27.87 10.42 -4.26
N ARG A 153 27.63 10.77 -5.51
CA ARG A 153 27.00 12.05 -5.86
C ARG A 153 25.50 11.96 -5.59
N LYS A 154 24.87 10.93 -6.12
CA LYS A 154 23.46 10.63 -5.95
C LYS A 154 23.16 9.18 -6.25
N LEU A 155 22.10 8.69 -5.70
CA LEU A 155 21.43 7.45 -6.06
C LEU A 155 20.27 7.82 -6.99
N ALA A 156 20.41 7.53 -8.30
CA ALA A 156 19.51 8.04 -9.33
C ALA A 156 18.51 6.97 -9.77
N PRO A 157 17.20 7.12 -9.48
CA PRO A 157 16.20 6.17 -9.92
C PRO A 157 16.12 6.14 -11.46
N ARG A 158 15.94 4.94 -12.00
CA ARG A 158 15.67 4.71 -13.42
C ARG A 158 14.23 4.24 -13.53
N ALA A 159 13.38 5.11 -14.09
CA ALA A 159 11.95 4.83 -14.19
C ALA A 159 11.71 3.56 -15.01
N GLN A 160 10.87 2.68 -14.52
CA GLN A 160 10.60 1.36 -15.12
C GLN A 160 10.06 1.46 -16.56
N ASP A 161 9.34 2.53 -16.88
CA ASP A 161 8.80 2.79 -18.22
C ASP A 161 9.86 3.29 -19.23
N THR A 162 11.06 3.59 -18.78
CA THR A 162 12.18 3.97 -19.63
C THR A 162 13.13 2.80 -19.93
N ILE A 163 13.03 1.72 -19.18
CA ILE A 163 13.79 0.49 -19.43
C ILE A 163 13.16 -0.23 -20.63
N THR A 164 13.95 -0.58 -21.63
CA THR A 164 13.45 -1.21 -22.86
C THR A 164 13.72 -2.70 -22.90
N LYS A 165 14.81 -3.14 -22.35
CA LYS A 165 15.14 -4.57 -22.23
C LYS A 165 16.21 -4.83 -21.17
N TRP A 166 16.24 -6.05 -20.71
CA TRP A 166 17.31 -6.63 -19.91
C TRP A 166 18.34 -7.27 -20.80
N VAL A 167 19.62 -7.08 -20.49
CA VAL A 167 20.73 -7.64 -21.27
C VAL A 167 21.38 -8.74 -20.47
N PHE A 168 21.33 -9.94 -21.01
CA PHE A 168 21.94 -11.13 -20.41
C PHE A 168 23.23 -11.49 -21.12
N SER A 169 24.06 -12.31 -20.48
CA SER A 169 25.24 -12.93 -21.07
C SER A 169 24.87 -13.78 -22.31
N GLU A 170 25.85 -14.10 -23.14
CA GLU A 170 25.61 -14.89 -24.37
C GLU A 170 25.01 -16.27 -24.07
N ASP A 171 25.35 -16.86 -22.94
CA ASP A 171 24.80 -18.14 -22.46
C ASP A 171 23.45 -17.97 -21.74
N GLY A 172 22.97 -16.75 -21.55
CA GLY A 172 21.67 -16.44 -20.95
C GLY A 172 21.58 -16.66 -19.44
N ARG A 173 22.69 -16.84 -18.73
CA ARG A 173 22.72 -17.14 -17.29
C ARG A 173 22.74 -15.87 -16.45
N ASP A 174 23.64 -14.94 -16.77
CA ASP A 174 23.90 -13.76 -15.96
C ASP A 174 23.28 -12.50 -16.54
N LEU A 175 22.71 -11.67 -15.68
CA LEU A 175 22.27 -10.33 -16.05
C LEU A 175 23.47 -9.39 -16.12
N ILE A 176 23.88 -8.99 -17.31
CA ILE A 176 25.04 -8.09 -17.53
C ILE A 176 24.65 -6.60 -17.53
N GLY A 177 23.39 -6.27 -17.66
CA GLY A 177 22.92 -4.89 -17.63
C GLY A 177 21.51 -4.70 -18.13
N LEU A 178 21.18 -3.47 -18.41
CA LEU A 178 19.90 -3.08 -19.00
C LEU A 178 20.09 -2.01 -20.07
N GLU A 179 19.14 -1.88 -20.97
CA GLU A 179 19.05 -0.76 -21.89
C GLU A 179 17.90 0.17 -21.51
N GLN A 180 18.22 1.46 -21.45
CA GLN A 180 17.27 2.52 -21.17
C GLN A 180 17.11 3.41 -22.40
N THR A 181 15.87 3.68 -22.79
CA THR A 181 15.55 4.64 -23.82
C THR A 181 14.56 5.66 -23.26
N VAL A 182 14.94 6.93 -23.32
CA VAL A 182 14.02 8.00 -22.96
C VAL A 182 13.30 8.43 -24.24
N THR A 183 12.05 8.01 -24.44
CA THR A 183 11.23 8.42 -25.56
C THR A 183 10.34 9.59 -25.16
N ASN A 184 10.26 10.59 -26.03
CA ASN A 184 9.36 11.72 -25.89
C ASN A 184 8.10 11.52 -26.72
N THR A 185 6.97 11.47 -26.07
CA THR A 185 5.70 11.45 -26.74
C THR A 185 5.16 12.85 -27.07
N ASP A 186 5.66 13.91 -26.42
CA ASP A 186 4.99 15.22 -26.48
C ASP A 186 5.82 16.35 -27.11
N GLY A 187 6.98 16.06 -27.72
CA GLY A 187 7.77 17.05 -28.46
C GLY A 187 8.42 18.17 -27.65
N TYR A 188 8.23 18.20 -26.33
CA TYR A 188 8.70 19.30 -25.47
C TYR A 188 9.91 18.97 -24.58
N VAL A 189 10.27 17.73 -24.45
CA VAL A 189 11.46 17.34 -23.67
C VAL A 189 12.67 17.24 -24.60
N ARG A 190 13.72 17.98 -24.30
CA ARG A 190 14.97 17.87 -25.03
C ARG A 190 15.62 16.53 -24.74
N TYR A 191 15.83 15.74 -25.76
CA TYR A 191 16.55 14.48 -25.68
C TYR A 191 18.04 14.68 -25.77
N ILE A 192 18.73 13.84 -25.02
CA ILE A 192 20.06 13.43 -25.38
C ILE A 192 19.84 12.42 -26.50
N ASP A 193 19.98 12.86 -27.73
CA ASP A 193 19.95 12.10 -28.96
C ASP A 193 18.73 11.16 -29.16
N SER A 194 17.82 11.54 -30.01
CA SER A 194 16.59 10.84 -30.27
C SER A 194 16.85 9.43 -30.78
N GLY A 195 16.57 8.43 -29.94
CA GLY A 195 16.54 7.03 -30.34
C GLY A 195 17.73 6.17 -29.96
N THR A 196 18.72 6.68 -29.24
CA THR A 196 19.85 5.88 -28.78
C THR A 196 19.51 5.26 -27.42
N ALA A 197 19.41 3.94 -27.37
CA ALA A 197 19.35 3.21 -26.12
C ALA A 197 20.71 3.34 -25.39
N VAL A 198 20.64 3.69 -24.11
CA VAL A 198 21.81 3.75 -23.22
C VAL A 198 21.94 2.44 -22.49
N PHE A 199 23.06 1.75 -22.67
CA PHE A 199 23.38 0.55 -21.91
C PHE A 199 23.92 0.94 -20.52
N ILE A 200 23.32 0.41 -19.47
CA ILE A 200 23.73 0.56 -18.09
C ILE A 200 24.23 -0.80 -17.60
N PRO A 201 25.54 -0.95 -17.32
CA PRO A 201 26.08 -2.24 -16.86
C PRO A 201 25.59 -2.57 -15.44
N ARG A 202 25.51 -3.87 -15.11
CA ARG A 202 25.00 -4.41 -13.84
C ARG A 202 25.71 -3.83 -12.60
N ASP A 203 26.99 -3.58 -12.68
CA ASP A 203 27.79 -3.03 -11.58
C ASP A 203 27.48 -1.55 -11.27
N ARG A 204 26.80 -0.84 -12.18
CA ARG A 204 26.46 0.57 -12.02
C ARG A 204 25.13 0.83 -11.34
N PHE A 205 24.30 -0.17 -11.16
CA PHE A 205 23.00 0.01 -10.52
C PHE A 205 22.74 -1.02 -9.42
N MET A 206 21.87 -0.68 -8.50
CA MET A 206 21.25 -1.57 -7.54
C MET A 206 19.89 -1.99 -8.10
N LEU A 207 19.55 -3.26 -7.96
CA LEU A 207 18.30 -3.83 -8.43
C LEU A 207 17.51 -4.38 -7.24
N PHE A 208 16.44 -3.69 -6.88
CA PHE A 208 15.49 -4.13 -5.87
C PHE A 208 14.37 -4.90 -6.55
N ARG A 209 14.02 -6.07 -6.02
CA ARG A 209 13.04 -6.98 -6.62
C ARG A 209 12.10 -7.51 -5.56
N ALA A 210 10.80 -7.48 -5.82
CA ALA A 210 9.81 -8.13 -4.98
C ALA A 210 9.65 -9.59 -5.40
N ASP A 211 9.61 -10.50 -4.44
CA ASP A 211 9.28 -11.91 -4.60
C ASP A 211 9.95 -12.55 -5.85
N ALA A 212 11.25 -12.25 -6.03
CA ALA A 212 12.01 -12.71 -7.19
C ALA A 212 12.24 -14.21 -7.16
N THR A 213 11.91 -14.90 -8.25
CA THR A 213 12.18 -16.32 -8.46
C THR A 213 12.99 -16.50 -9.74
N LYS A 214 13.75 -17.60 -9.86
CA LYS A 214 14.54 -17.94 -11.05
C LYS A 214 15.51 -16.83 -11.50
N ASP A 215 15.96 -16.01 -10.58
CA ASP A 215 16.77 -14.80 -10.83
C ASP A 215 16.14 -13.80 -11.81
N ASN A 216 14.80 -13.73 -11.83
CA ASN A 216 14.06 -12.80 -12.66
C ASN A 216 14.37 -11.35 -12.26
N PRO A 217 14.91 -10.52 -13.18
CA PRO A 217 15.20 -9.11 -12.88
C PRO A 217 13.95 -8.24 -12.69
N GLU A 218 12.80 -8.67 -13.20
CA GLU A 218 11.54 -7.95 -13.06
C GLU A 218 10.86 -8.20 -11.72
N GLY A 219 11.25 -9.28 -11.00
CA GLY A 219 10.56 -9.70 -9.79
C GLY A 219 9.08 -10.02 -10.04
N THR A 220 8.31 -10.04 -8.98
CA THR A 220 6.84 -10.21 -9.05
C THR A 220 6.18 -9.19 -8.14
N SER A 221 5.44 -8.25 -8.70
CA SER A 221 4.74 -7.26 -7.89
C SER A 221 3.70 -7.93 -6.98
N PRO A 222 3.64 -7.60 -5.68
CA PRO A 222 2.56 -8.04 -4.80
C PRO A 222 1.17 -7.67 -5.32
N LEU A 223 1.06 -6.62 -6.14
CA LEU A 223 -0.20 -6.21 -6.77
C LEU A 223 -0.74 -7.22 -7.77
N SER A 224 0.10 -8.13 -8.30
CA SER A 224 -0.36 -9.20 -9.18
C SER A 224 -1.40 -10.09 -8.50
N ASN A 225 -1.25 -10.34 -7.19
CA ASN A 225 -2.18 -11.12 -6.38
C ASN A 225 -3.51 -10.38 -6.15
N CYS A 226 -3.50 -9.05 -6.20
CA CYS A 226 -4.68 -8.20 -6.04
C CYS A 226 -5.46 -8.00 -7.33
N TYR A 227 -4.86 -8.27 -8.50
CA TYR A 227 -5.38 -7.86 -9.81
C TYR A 227 -6.81 -8.34 -10.07
N ILE A 228 -7.11 -9.60 -9.78
CA ILE A 228 -8.45 -10.17 -10.00
C ILE A 228 -9.49 -9.51 -9.10
N ALA A 229 -9.15 -9.32 -7.82
CA ALA A 229 -10.05 -8.68 -6.86
C ALA A 229 -10.31 -7.21 -7.25
N TYR A 230 -9.25 -6.48 -7.63
CA TYR A 230 -9.32 -5.11 -8.12
C TYR A 230 -10.24 -4.98 -9.33
N ARG A 231 -10.06 -5.85 -10.34
CA ARG A 231 -10.84 -5.81 -11.58
C ARG A 231 -12.33 -6.04 -11.32
N PHE A 232 -12.67 -7.09 -10.56
CA PHE A 232 -14.08 -7.37 -10.24
C PHE A 232 -14.71 -6.30 -9.35
N ARG A 233 -13.95 -5.74 -8.41
CA ARG A 233 -14.45 -4.63 -7.60
C ARG A 233 -14.79 -3.43 -8.47
N LYS A 234 -13.89 -3.02 -9.37
CA LYS A 234 -14.11 -1.90 -10.29
C LYS A 234 -15.35 -2.11 -11.17
N GLU A 235 -15.52 -3.32 -11.72
CA GLU A 235 -16.72 -3.67 -12.50
C GLU A 235 -17.99 -3.55 -11.65
N LEU A 236 -17.96 -3.97 -10.38
CA LEU A 236 -19.11 -3.87 -9.47
C LEU A 236 -19.43 -2.42 -9.07
N GLU A 237 -18.44 -1.59 -8.84
CA GLU A 237 -18.62 -0.16 -8.57
C GLU A 237 -19.30 0.56 -9.76
N GLU A 238 -18.91 0.23 -11.00
CA GLU A 238 -19.55 0.75 -12.20
C GLU A 238 -21.02 0.29 -12.29
N ILE A 239 -21.30 -0.97 -12.00
CA ILE A 239 -22.67 -1.52 -11.97
C ILE A 239 -23.49 -0.85 -10.86
N GLU A 240 -22.90 -0.65 -9.68
CA GLU A 240 -23.54 0.02 -8.56
C GLU A 240 -23.90 1.47 -8.90
N ALA A 241 -22.97 2.23 -9.48
CA ALA A 241 -23.19 3.62 -9.90
C ALA A 241 -24.33 3.72 -10.94
N VAL A 242 -24.34 2.82 -11.92
CA VAL A 242 -25.41 2.75 -12.92
C VAL A 242 -26.73 2.33 -12.25
N GLY A 243 -26.68 1.37 -11.32
CA GLY A 243 -27.85 0.91 -10.57
C GLY A 243 -28.46 2.02 -9.74
N TYR A 244 -27.66 2.79 -8.99
CA TYR A 244 -28.14 3.95 -8.24
C TYR A 244 -28.75 5.01 -9.15
N SER A 245 -28.10 5.34 -10.26
CA SER A 245 -28.63 6.29 -11.22
C SER A 245 -30.01 5.90 -11.78
N LYS A 246 -30.23 4.60 -12.03
CA LYS A 246 -31.53 4.09 -12.49
C LYS A 246 -32.54 3.96 -11.38
N ASN A 247 -32.11 3.57 -10.16
CA ASN A 247 -33.01 3.36 -9.02
C ASN A 247 -33.53 4.66 -8.42
N ILE A 248 -32.67 5.71 -8.37
CA ILE A 248 -33.09 7.03 -7.87
C ILE A 248 -34.22 7.61 -8.71
N ASN A 249 -34.15 7.40 -10.02
CA ASN A 249 -35.16 7.95 -10.93
C ASN A 249 -36.31 6.96 -11.21
N GLY A 250 -36.17 5.68 -10.82
CA GLY A 250 -37.06 4.60 -11.23
C GLY A 250 -37.06 4.38 -12.74
N VAL A 251 -37.65 3.28 -13.19
CA VAL A 251 -37.93 3.07 -14.61
C VAL A 251 -39.34 3.55 -14.89
N PRO A 252 -39.53 4.67 -15.58
CA PRO A 252 -40.86 5.18 -15.86
C PRO A 252 -41.58 4.28 -16.85
N ILE A 253 -42.74 3.81 -16.45
CA ILE A 253 -43.66 3.03 -17.31
C ILE A 253 -44.91 3.83 -17.49
N VAL A 254 -45.31 4.03 -18.74
CA VAL A 254 -46.58 4.64 -19.09
C VAL A 254 -47.44 3.59 -19.76
N TRP A 255 -48.60 3.31 -19.15
CA TRP A 255 -49.60 2.46 -19.72
C TRP A 255 -50.52 3.27 -20.63
N LEU A 256 -50.56 2.93 -21.92
CA LEU A 256 -51.39 3.59 -22.91
C LEU A 256 -52.40 2.61 -23.46
N HIS A 257 -53.61 3.13 -23.76
CA HIS A 257 -54.62 2.33 -24.44
C HIS A 257 -54.10 1.89 -25.83
N PRO A 258 -54.34 0.63 -26.26
CA PRO A 258 -53.82 0.09 -27.52
C PRO A 258 -54.12 0.92 -28.79
N LYS A 259 -55.22 1.70 -28.78
CA LYS A 259 -55.60 2.59 -29.90
C LYS A 259 -54.50 3.64 -30.27
N TYR A 260 -53.69 4.06 -29.29
CA TYR A 260 -52.60 5.04 -29.54
C TYR A 260 -51.34 4.41 -30.11
N MET A 261 -51.25 3.07 -30.05
CA MET A 261 -50.10 2.30 -30.49
C MET A 261 -50.36 1.52 -31.80
N ALA A 262 -51.60 1.58 -32.32
CA ALA A 262 -52.01 0.84 -33.50
C ALA A 262 -51.38 1.49 -34.77
N ASP A 263 -51.02 0.66 -35.76
CA ASP A 263 -50.42 1.12 -37.00
C ASP A 263 -51.35 2.03 -37.82
N ASP A 264 -52.66 1.77 -37.68
CA ASP A 264 -53.76 2.51 -38.35
C ASP A 264 -54.31 3.66 -37.50
N ALA A 265 -53.65 4.00 -36.39
CA ALA A 265 -54.03 5.11 -35.54
C ALA A 265 -54.03 6.45 -36.26
N SER A 266 -54.99 7.32 -35.89
CA SER A 266 -55.07 8.68 -36.44
C SER A 266 -53.80 9.49 -36.11
N ASP A 267 -53.50 10.55 -36.90
CA ASP A 267 -52.33 11.40 -36.66
C ASP A 267 -52.36 12.05 -35.26
N SER A 268 -53.55 12.36 -34.74
CA SER A 268 -53.72 12.86 -33.36
C SER A 268 -53.37 11.79 -32.31
N ASP A 269 -53.73 10.53 -32.54
CA ASP A 269 -53.42 9.44 -31.61
C ASP A 269 -51.93 9.09 -31.63
N LYS A 270 -51.31 9.12 -32.83
CA LYS A 270 -49.84 8.97 -32.95
C LYS A 270 -49.08 10.09 -32.25
N ALA A 271 -49.60 11.33 -32.30
CA ALA A 271 -48.99 12.46 -31.57
C ALA A 271 -49.02 12.24 -30.06
N VAL A 272 -50.10 11.66 -29.51
CA VAL A 272 -50.18 11.27 -28.07
C VAL A 272 -49.12 10.24 -27.74
N TYR A 273 -48.96 9.20 -28.53
CA TYR A 273 -47.90 8.20 -28.33
C TYR A 273 -46.49 8.82 -28.30
N VAL A 274 -46.21 9.66 -29.31
CA VAL A 274 -44.90 10.35 -29.40
C VAL A 274 -44.67 11.26 -28.18
N PHE A 275 -45.70 11.97 -27.72
CA PHE A 275 -45.61 12.81 -26.52
C PHE A 275 -45.21 11.98 -25.28
N TYR A 276 -45.90 10.88 -24.98
CA TYR A 276 -45.58 10.06 -23.82
C TYR A 276 -44.24 9.32 -23.97
N LYS A 277 -43.87 8.91 -25.18
CA LYS A 277 -42.54 8.34 -25.45
C LYS A 277 -41.41 9.33 -25.15
N ASN A 278 -41.58 10.59 -25.57
CA ASN A 278 -40.61 11.64 -25.28
C ASN A 278 -40.60 12.01 -23.80
N MET A 279 -41.73 12.02 -23.14
CA MET A 279 -41.85 12.26 -21.69
C MET A 279 -41.08 11.19 -20.90
N VAL A 280 -41.24 9.90 -21.20
CA VAL A 280 -40.52 8.80 -20.57
C VAL A 280 -39.00 8.96 -20.80
N ARG A 281 -38.60 9.34 -22.00
CA ARG A 281 -37.20 9.57 -22.35
C ARG A 281 -36.61 10.76 -21.57
N ASN A 282 -37.32 11.86 -21.48
CA ASN A 282 -36.86 13.06 -20.79
C ASN A 282 -36.76 12.86 -19.28
N LEU A 283 -37.64 12.07 -18.70
CA LEU A 283 -37.56 11.65 -17.29
C LEU A 283 -36.30 10.82 -17.00
N GLN A 284 -35.96 9.90 -17.89
CA GLN A 284 -34.72 9.12 -17.75
C GLN A 284 -33.47 9.98 -17.86
N MET A 285 -33.54 11.09 -18.60
CA MET A 285 -32.42 12.03 -18.78
C MET A 285 -32.41 13.16 -17.74
N ASN A 286 -33.28 13.13 -16.72
CA ASN A 286 -33.43 14.18 -15.69
C ASN A 286 -33.77 15.58 -16.23
N GLU A 287 -34.33 15.68 -17.41
CA GLU A 287 -34.73 16.95 -18.02
C GLU A 287 -36.10 17.45 -17.50
N GLN A 288 -36.89 16.56 -16.90
CA GLN A 288 -38.22 16.88 -16.35
C GLN A 288 -38.35 16.41 -14.90
N THR A 289 -38.75 17.31 -13.99
CA THR A 289 -38.97 17.01 -12.57
C THR A 289 -40.42 16.79 -12.20
N GLY A 290 -41.35 17.00 -13.11
CA GLY A 290 -42.79 16.82 -12.86
C GLY A 290 -43.57 16.41 -14.11
N ILE A 291 -44.66 15.67 -13.86
CA ILE A 291 -45.55 15.18 -14.90
C ILE A 291 -46.94 15.59 -14.60
N VAL A 292 -47.65 16.15 -15.60
CA VAL A 292 -49.09 16.38 -15.56
C VAL A 292 -49.76 15.42 -16.52
N MET A 293 -50.62 14.55 -16.00
CA MET A 293 -51.36 13.58 -16.81
C MET A 293 -52.85 13.81 -16.77
N PRO A 294 -53.57 13.70 -17.90
CA PRO A 294 -55.02 13.80 -17.93
C PRO A 294 -55.61 12.55 -17.27
N LEU A 295 -56.55 12.76 -16.37
CA LEU A 295 -57.35 11.69 -15.79
C LEU A 295 -58.58 11.43 -16.71
N MET A 296 -58.49 10.35 -17.50
CA MET A 296 -59.58 9.92 -18.36
C MET A 296 -59.91 8.45 -18.03
N TYR A 297 -61.19 8.16 -18.09
CA TYR A 297 -61.72 6.82 -17.88
C TYR A 297 -62.42 6.34 -19.14
N ASP A 298 -62.30 5.03 -19.44
CA ASP A 298 -63.05 4.34 -20.47
C ASP A 298 -64.53 4.13 -20.00
N GLU A 299 -65.43 3.75 -20.90
CA GLU A 299 -66.82 3.39 -20.60
C GLU A 299 -66.96 2.34 -19.48
N GLY A 300 -65.93 1.45 -19.33
CA GLY A 300 -65.79 0.49 -18.25
C GLY A 300 -65.22 1.03 -16.93
N ARG A 301 -65.02 2.35 -16.78
CA ARG A 301 -64.38 2.98 -15.60
C ARG A 301 -62.93 2.57 -15.39
N ASN A 302 -62.21 2.04 -16.40
CA ASN A 302 -60.78 1.83 -16.33
C ASN A 302 -60.00 3.09 -16.72
N LYS A 303 -58.86 3.38 -16.06
CA LYS A 303 -57.98 4.46 -16.44
C LYS A 303 -57.45 4.26 -17.85
N MET A 304 -57.55 5.27 -18.70
CA MET A 304 -57.03 5.21 -20.05
C MET A 304 -55.50 5.44 -20.10
N PHE A 305 -54.94 6.10 -19.08
CA PHE A 305 -53.54 6.39 -18.90
C PHE A 305 -53.16 6.08 -17.47
N ASP A 306 -52.06 5.40 -17.26
CA ASP A 306 -51.46 5.21 -15.96
C ASP A 306 -49.95 5.37 -16.06
N PHE A 307 -49.35 5.81 -14.98
CA PHE A 307 -47.91 6.06 -14.89
C PHE A 307 -47.39 5.39 -13.61
N GLU A 308 -46.38 4.59 -13.77
CA GLU A 308 -45.75 3.87 -12.67
C GLU A 308 -44.23 4.06 -12.74
N LEU A 309 -43.61 4.31 -11.62
CA LEU A 309 -42.15 4.23 -11.47
C LEU A 309 -41.80 2.87 -10.90
N LEU A 310 -41.26 2.01 -11.75
CA LEU A 310 -40.75 0.73 -11.30
C LEU A 310 -39.46 0.94 -10.51
N SER A 311 -39.52 0.83 -9.19
CA SER A 311 -38.35 0.83 -8.34
C SER A 311 -37.79 -0.61 -8.23
N VAL A 312 -36.50 -0.77 -8.46
CA VAL A 312 -35.81 -2.04 -8.22
C VAL A 312 -35.60 -2.22 -6.72
N ASN A 313 -35.87 -3.39 -6.20
CA ASN A 313 -35.70 -3.70 -4.78
C ASN A 313 -34.29 -3.38 -4.27
N ASN A 314 -34.20 -2.73 -3.11
CA ASN A 314 -32.95 -2.31 -2.44
C ASN A 314 -32.00 -3.48 -2.06
N THR A 315 -32.47 -4.72 -2.09
CA THR A 315 -31.68 -5.92 -1.78
C THR A 315 -30.51 -6.14 -2.72
N THR A 316 -30.66 -5.86 -4.01
CA THR A 316 -29.57 -6.03 -4.99
C THR A 316 -28.40 -5.06 -4.72
N SER A 317 -28.70 -3.83 -4.34
CA SER A 317 -27.69 -2.82 -3.99
C SER A 317 -26.88 -3.25 -2.75
N GLN A 318 -27.53 -3.83 -1.76
CA GLN A 318 -26.87 -4.36 -0.56
C GLN A 318 -25.90 -5.50 -0.89
N TYR A 319 -26.30 -6.44 -1.74
CA TYR A 319 -25.40 -7.52 -2.18
C TYR A 319 -24.19 -7.04 -2.95
N ILE A 320 -24.35 -5.98 -3.75
CA ILE A 320 -23.22 -5.37 -4.48
C ILE A 320 -22.25 -4.71 -3.49
N ALA A 321 -22.75 -3.94 -2.51
CA ALA A 321 -21.92 -3.31 -1.49
C ALA A 321 -21.16 -4.34 -0.63
N GLU A 322 -21.82 -5.45 -0.25
CA GLU A 322 -21.17 -6.56 0.45
C GLU A 322 -20.09 -7.23 -0.42
N ALA A 323 -20.33 -7.37 -1.72
CA ALA A 323 -19.36 -7.93 -2.65
C ALA A 323 -18.14 -7.00 -2.82
N ILE A 324 -18.33 -5.69 -2.94
CA ILE A 324 -17.27 -4.68 -2.98
C ILE A 324 -16.41 -4.78 -1.72
N THR A 325 -17.03 -4.77 -0.53
CA THR A 325 -16.35 -4.93 0.76
C THR A 325 -15.53 -6.22 0.82
N ARG A 326 -16.08 -7.33 0.31
CA ARG A 326 -15.37 -8.61 0.25
C ARG A 326 -14.13 -8.55 -0.66
N TYR A 327 -14.17 -7.83 -1.78
CA TYR A 327 -13.01 -7.68 -2.66
C TYR A 327 -11.97 -6.73 -2.07
N ASP A 328 -12.39 -5.66 -1.36
CA ASP A 328 -11.48 -4.82 -0.58
C ASP A 328 -10.71 -5.65 0.46
N ASN A 329 -11.40 -6.48 1.22
CA ASN A 329 -10.77 -7.36 2.19
C ASN A 329 -9.77 -8.31 1.54
N LYS A 330 -10.11 -8.92 0.39
CA LYS A 330 -9.18 -9.79 -0.35
C LYS A 330 -7.91 -9.06 -0.80
N MET A 331 -8.03 -7.80 -1.22
CA MET A 331 -6.85 -7.00 -1.62
C MET A 331 -5.96 -6.69 -0.42
N LEU A 332 -6.55 -6.27 0.71
CA LEU A 332 -5.78 -6.01 1.94
C LEU A 332 -5.12 -7.27 2.48
N THR A 333 -5.84 -8.41 2.48
CA THR A 333 -5.25 -9.70 2.89
C THR A 333 -4.07 -10.10 2.00
N ALA A 334 -4.19 -9.92 0.69
CA ALA A 334 -3.11 -10.22 -0.24
C ALA A 334 -1.86 -9.33 -0.04
N LEU A 335 -2.02 -8.15 0.58
CA LEU A 335 -0.96 -7.21 0.91
C LEU A 335 -0.57 -7.24 2.39
N PHE A 336 -1.05 -8.20 3.19
CA PHE A 336 -0.84 -8.27 4.65
C PHE A 336 -1.25 -7.00 5.40
N ALA A 337 -2.15 -6.23 4.85
CA ALA A 337 -2.58 -4.93 5.36
C ALA A 337 -4.01 -4.95 5.98
N ASP A 338 -4.49 -6.12 6.38
CA ASP A 338 -5.83 -6.30 6.99
C ASP A 338 -6.02 -5.47 8.26
N CYS A 339 -4.93 -5.15 8.97
CA CYS A 339 -4.96 -4.32 10.17
C CYS A 339 -5.48 -2.90 9.89
N LEU A 340 -5.41 -2.39 8.67
CA LEU A 340 -5.90 -1.06 8.30
C LEU A 340 -7.44 -0.94 8.40
N ARG A 341 -8.17 -2.06 8.45
CA ARG A 341 -9.63 -2.07 8.64
C ARG A 341 -10.07 -2.50 10.05
N LEU A 342 -9.14 -2.65 10.97
CA LEU A 342 -9.48 -2.98 12.35
C LEU A 342 -10.37 -1.89 12.96
N GLY A 343 -11.52 -2.29 13.45
CA GLY A 343 -12.52 -1.41 14.07
C GLY A 343 -13.70 -1.02 13.18
N GLN A 344 -13.71 -1.37 11.89
CA GLN A 344 -14.88 -1.12 11.04
C GLN A 344 -15.97 -2.20 11.19
N ASP A 345 -15.60 -3.42 11.57
CA ASP A 345 -16.54 -4.57 11.67
C ASP A 345 -17.11 -4.79 13.09
N GLY A 346 -16.97 -3.81 14.00
CA GLY A 346 -17.70 -3.74 15.29
C GLY A 346 -17.43 -4.84 16.34
N VAL A 347 -16.82 -5.96 16.00
CA VAL A 347 -16.53 -7.09 16.92
C VAL A 347 -15.20 -7.74 16.53
N GLY A 348 -14.09 -7.16 16.96
CA GLY A 348 -12.78 -7.79 16.84
C GLY A 348 -12.22 -8.13 18.22
N SER A 349 -11.82 -9.38 18.48
CA SER A 349 -11.06 -9.68 19.69
C SER A 349 -9.69 -9.00 19.57
N TYR A 350 -9.18 -8.46 20.67
CA TYR A 350 -7.87 -7.81 20.76
C TYR A 350 -6.73 -8.71 20.20
N SER A 351 -6.78 -10.00 20.51
CA SER A 351 -5.81 -10.99 20.00
C SER A 351 -5.78 -11.12 18.48
N LEU A 352 -6.92 -10.93 17.79
CA LEU A 352 -6.96 -10.96 16.32
C LEU A 352 -6.37 -9.69 15.72
N ALA A 353 -6.61 -8.55 16.37
CA ALA A 353 -6.04 -7.27 15.95
C ALA A 353 -4.51 -7.30 16.06
N ASP A 354 -4.01 -7.80 17.17
CA ASP A 354 -2.59 -7.98 17.46
C ASP A 354 -1.92 -8.93 16.45
N ALA A 355 -2.52 -10.10 16.20
CA ALA A 355 -2.01 -11.04 15.22
C ALA A 355 -1.91 -10.44 13.80
N LYS A 356 -2.87 -9.61 13.38
CA LYS A 356 -2.85 -8.95 12.07
C LYS A 356 -1.79 -7.84 12.00
N THR A 357 -1.57 -7.11 13.09
CA THR A 357 -0.52 -6.09 13.19
C THR A 357 0.85 -6.74 13.13
N ASN A 358 1.05 -7.84 13.87
CA ASN A 358 2.29 -8.61 13.82
C ASN A 358 2.60 -9.17 12.43
N LEU A 359 1.59 -9.63 11.69
CA LEU A 359 1.78 -10.06 10.29
C LEU A 359 2.26 -8.91 9.39
N LEU A 360 1.71 -7.71 9.54
CA LEU A 360 2.18 -6.54 8.81
C LEU A 360 3.62 -6.18 9.21
N ALA A 361 3.95 -6.20 10.51
CA ALA A 361 5.30 -5.94 11.00
C ALA A 361 6.31 -6.92 10.40
N MET A 362 6.02 -8.22 10.41
CA MET A 362 6.85 -9.25 9.78
C MET A 362 7.01 -9.03 8.26
N ALA A 363 5.95 -8.60 7.58
CA ALA A 363 6.01 -8.30 6.16
C ALA A 363 6.90 -7.07 5.88
N ILE A 364 6.86 -6.05 6.73
CA ILE A 364 7.70 -4.86 6.65
C ILE A 364 9.16 -5.23 6.92
N GLU A 365 9.43 -6.02 7.94
CA GLU A 365 10.78 -6.50 8.26
C GLU A 365 11.39 -7.29 7.09
N ALA A 366 10.61 -8.16 6.45
CA ALA A 366 11.05 -8.86 5.25
C ALA A 366 11.45 -7.89 4.11
N ARG A 367 10.71 -6.79 3.94
CA ARG A 367 11.05 -5.77 2.93
C ARG A 367 12.28 -4.94 3.32
N LEU A 368 12.46 -4.63 4.60
CA LEU A 368 13.68 -3.99 5.10
C LEU A 368 14.91 -4.87 4.85
N LYS A 369 14.78 -6.17 5.09
CA LYS A 369 15.86 -7.13 4.84
C LYS A 369 16.19 -7.24 3.34
N GLU A 370 15.20 -7.25 2.46
CA GLU A 370 15.44 -7.20 1.00
C GLU A 370 16.25 -5.95 0.60
N ILE A 371 15.94 -4.78 1.19
CA ILE A 371 16.68 -3.55 0.93
C ILE A 371 18.10 -3.65 1.51
N GLN A 372 18.24 -4.13 2.73
CA GLN A 372 19.52 -4.35 3.40
C GLN A 372 20.44 -5.27 2.59
N ASP A 373 19.92 -6.39 2.11
CA ASP A 373 20.67 -7.34 1.31
C ASP A 373 21.22 -6.71 0.02
N VAL A 374 20.43 -5.88 -0.67
CA VAL A 374 20.89 -5.17 -1.86
C VAL A 374 21.95 -4.13 -1.52
N LEU A 375 21.80 -3.39 -0.42
CA LEU A 375 22.80 -2.42 0.02
C LEU A 375 24.13 -3.10 0.37
N ASN A 376 24.08 -4.21 1.08
CA ASN A 376 25.25 -4.95 1.53
C ASN A 376 25.95 -5.71 0.39
N ASN A 377 25.19 -6.22 -0.59
CA ASN A 377 25.77 -7.00 -1.67
C ASN A 377 26.15 -6.17 -2.91
N ASP A 378 25.48 -5.03 -3.15
CA ASP A 378 25.71 -4.21 -4.35
C ASP A 378 26.42 -2.88 -4.05
N LEU A 379 26.07 -2.17 -2.96
CA LEU A 379 26.58 -0.83 -2.70
C LEU A 379 27.93 -0.86 -1.98
N ILE A 380 28.07 -1.61 -0.90
CA ILE A 380 29.30 -1.67 -0.12
C ILE A 380 30.47 -2.21 -0.94
N PRO A 381 30.35 -3.38 -1.61
CA PRO A 381 31.44 -3.89 -2.42
C PRO A 381 31.83 -2.95 -3.57
N TRP A 382 30.85 -2.27 -4.14
CA TRP A 382 31.10 -1.29 -5.18
C TRP A 382 31.89 -0.07 -4.66
N LEU A 383 31.54 0.49 -3.47
CA LEU A 383 32.31 1.58 -2.83
C LEU A 383 33.74 1.14 -2.51
N TYR A 384 33.92 -0.08 -2.02
CA TYR A 384 35.23 -0.65 -1.74
C TYR A 384 36.06 -0.78 -3.00
N LYS A 385 35.50 -1.32 -4.07
CA LYS A 385 36.14 -1.44 -5.38
C LYS A 385 36.57 -0.07 -5.95
N MET A 386 35.68 0.95 -5.82
CA MET A 386 35.98 2.29 -6.32
C MET A 386 37.08 3.00 -5.55
N ASN A 387 37.29 2.65 -4.28
CA ASN A 387 38.35 3.20 -3.44
C ASN A 387 39.63 2.30 -3.38
N GLY A 388 39.60 1.14 -4.02
CA GLY A 388 40.71 0.20 -4.03
C GLY A 388 40.98 -0.49 -2.70
N TRP A 389 39.97 -0.57 -1.84
CA TRP A 389 40.07 -1.24 -0.53
C TRP A 389 39.88 -2.76 -0.70
N ARG A 390 40.61 -3.54 0.10
CA ARG A 390 40.62 -5.00 0.04
C ARG A 390 40.57 -5.59 1.45
N ASP A 391 39.41 -5.42 2.11
CA ASP A 391 39.18 -6.06 3.42
C ASP A 391 38.53 -7.43 3.20
N THR A 392 38.83 -8.36 4.06
CA THR A 392 38.24 -9.70 4.05
C THR A 392 36.80 -9.65 4.51
N GLU A 393 36.52 -8.79 5.49
CA GLU A 393 35.18 -8.59 6.04
C GLU A 393 34.77 -7.15 5.83
N LEU A 394 33.55 -6.98 5.32
CA LEU A 394 32.98 -5.70 4.98
C LEU A 394 32.03 -5.22 6.07
N PRO A 395 31.92 -3.91 6.34
CA PRO A 395 30.88 -3.36 7.18
C PRO A 395 29.49 -3.65 6.58
N LYS A 396 28.46 -3.52 7.38
CA LYS A 396 27.09 -3.80 6.95
C LYS A 396 26.16 -2.64 7.26
N PHE A 397 25.27 -2.34 6.33
CA PHE A 397 24.10 -1.54 6.64
C PHE A 397 23.21 -2.35 7.57
N VAL A 398 22.75 -1.70 8.61
CA VAL A 398 21.77 -2.21 9.56
C VAL A 398 20.63 -1.23 9.67
N TYR A 399 19.48 -1.71 10.03
CA TYR A 399 18.30 -0.87 10.26
C TYR A 399 17.89 -1.03 11.73
N GLY A 400 17.40 0.09 12.31
CA GLY A 400 16.90 0.11 13.67
C GLY A 400 15.66 -0.76 13.86
N ASP A 401 15.39 -1.15 15.10
CA ASP A 401 14.28 -2.02 15.45
C ASP A 401 12.92 -1.33 15.14
N LEU A 402 12.02 -2.08 14.52
CA LEU A 402 10.66 -1.60 14.26
C LEU A 402 9.83 -1.44 15.52
N ASP A 403 10.21 -2.18 16.59
CA ASP A 403 9.43 -2.28 17.80
C ASP A 403 9.54 -1.05 18.73
N GLU A 404 10.65 -0.33 18.76
CA GLU A 404 10.83 0.75 19.74
C GLU A 404 10.21 2.11 19.37
N THR A 405 10.03 2.43 18.10
CA THR A 405 9.55 3.77 17.72
C THR A 405 8.20 3.81 17.00
N ASP A 406 7.86 2.83 16.19
CA ASP A 406 6.68 2.87 15.33
C ASP A 406 5.47 2.09 15.87
N LEU A 407 5.67 1.01 16.59
CA LEU A 407 4.59 0.36 17.36
C LEU A 407 4.11 1.29 18.48
N GLU A 408 4.97 2.11 19.06
CA GLU A 408 4.57 3.09 20.06
C GLU A 408 3.72 4.23 19.46
N ALA A 409 4.07 4.72 18.27
CA ALA A 409 3.26 5.74 17.58
C ALA A 409 1.95 5.16 17.02
N PHE A 410 1.98 3.91 16.54
CA PHE A 410 0.80 3.19 16.07
C PHE A 410 -0.06 2.71 17.26
N SER A 411 0.56 2.20 18.33
CA SER A 411 -0.09 1.87 19.60
C SER A 411 -0.69 3.11 20.27
N LYS A 412 -0.02 4.28 20.20
CA LYS A 412 -0.59 5.57 20.65
C LYS A 412 -1.76 6.03 19.79
N ALA A 413 -1.75 5.77 18.49
CA ALA A 413 -2.90 6.01 17.61
C ALA A 413 -4.06 5.07 17.95
N ILE A 414 -3.79 3.78 18.20
CA ILE A 414 -4.78 2.81 18.68
C ILE A 414 -5.23 3.13 20.10
N GLN A 415 -4.32 3.58 20.99
CA GLN A 415 -4.68 4.05 22.35
C GLN A 415 -5.58 5.29 22.33
N ARG A 416 -5.43 6.20 21.36
CA ARG A 416 -6.36 7.32 21.17
C ARG A 416 -7.74 6.85 20.72
N ILE A 417 -7.82 5.78 19.95
CA ILE A 417 -9.07 5.12 19.57
C ILE A 417 -9.67 4.38 20.79
N LYS A 418 -8.83 3.82 21.69
CA LYS A 418 -9.23 3.29 23.02
C LYS A 418 -9.77 4.37 23.94
N ALA A 419 -9.21 5.57 23.94
CA ALA A 419 -9.65 6.68 24.79
C ALA A 419 -11.08 7.17 24.45
N VAL A 420 -11.62 6.79 23.31
CA VAL A 420 -13.02 7.06 22.91
C VAL A 420 -13.99 5.98 23.42
N GLY A 421 -13.57 5.06 24.29
CA GLY A 421 -14.49 4.19 25.06
C GLY A 421 -14.70 2.77 24.51
N LEU A 422 -13.85 2.29 23.62
CA LEU A 422 -14.05 0.99 22.92
C LEU A 422 -13.42 -0.23 23.59
N ILE A 423 -12.61 -0.08 24.67
CA ILE A 423 -12.01 -1.24 25.38
C ILE A 423 -12.05 -0.97 26.90
N ALA A 424 -12.70 -1.87 27.62
CA ALA A 424 -12.68 -1.87 29.09
C ALA A 424 -11.29 -2.28 29.61
N PRO A 425 -10.71 -1.61 30.61
CA PRO A 425 -9.45 -2.01 31.22
C PRO A 425 -9.67 -3.32 31.99
N THR A 426 -8.96 -4.36 31.61
CA THR A 426 -8.85 -5.63 32.36
C THR A 426 -7.45 -5.75 32.92
N PRO A 427 -7.23 -6.52 34.02
CA PRO A 427 -5.89 -6.68 34.61
C PRO A 427 -4.83 -7.14 33.61
N GLY A 428 -5.16 -8.11 32.73
CA GLY A 428 -4.27 -8.58 31.69
C GLY A 428 -3.91 -7.52 30.64
N ASN A 429 -4.84 -6.61 30.32
CA ASN A 429 -4.57 -5.50 29.40
C ASN A 429 -3.67 -4.43 30.04
N VAL A 430 -3.81 -4.22 31.37
CA VAL A 430 -2.97 -3.27 32.11
C VAL A 430 -1.55 -3.79 32.23
N ASN A 431 -1.38 -5.09 32.54
CA ASN A 431 -0.08 -5.73 32.63
C ASN A 431 0.65 -5.75 31.28
N HIS A 432 -0.05 -6.04 30.22
CA HIS A 432 0.56 -6.01 28.89
C HIS A 432 0.98 -4.59 28.48
N ILE A 433 0.22 -3.57 28.87
CA ILE A 433 0.61 -2.17 28.65
C ILE A 433 1.81 -1.80 29.52
N ALA A 434 1.87 -2.30 30.75
CA ALA A 434 3.01 -2.09 31.68
C ALA A 434 4.28 -2.76 31.13
N GLU A 435 4.19 -3.98 30.62
CA GLU A 435 5.26 -4.73 29.98
C GLU A 435 5.82 -3.99 28.74
N VAL A 436 4.94 -3.55 27.85
CA VAL A 436 5.33 -2.80 26.63
C VAL A 436 5.93 -1.43 26.94
N LEU A 437 5.51 -0.80 28.04
CA LEU A 437 6.05 0.49 28.51
C LEU A 437 7.24 0.35 29.45
N GLY A 438 7.68 -0.87 29.76
CA GLY A 438 8.78 -1.12 30.70
C GLY A 438 8.50 -0.62 32.11
N LEU A 439 7.24 -0.59 32.54
CA LEU A 439 6.87 -0.19 33.89
C LEU A 439 7.06 -1.37 34.86
N PRO A 440 7.66 -1.15 36.05
CA PRO A 440 8.06 -2.22 36.95
C PRO A 440 6.92 -2.85 37.79
N ASP A 441 5.71 -2.33 37.72
CA ASP A 441 4.60 -2.78 38.57
C ASP A 441 3.57 -3.58 37.75
N GLU A 442 3.49 -4.87 38.05
CA GLU A 442 2.45 -5.77 37.51
C GLU A 442 1.23 -5.78 38.43
N VAL A 443 0.04 -5.74 37.84
CA VAL A 443 -1.23 -5.86 38.54
C VAL A 443 -1.62 -7.33 38.60
N ASP A 444 -2.10 -7.81 39.77
CA ASP A 444 -2.51 -9.20 39.97
C ASP A 444 -3.59 -9.60 38.98
N GLU A 445 -3.38 -10.69 38.24
CA GLU A 445 -4.28 -11.17 37.18
C GLU A 445 -5.67 -11.57 37.75
N ASP A 446 -5.73 -11.95 39.02
CA ASP A 446 -6.99 -12.31 39.68
C ASP A 446 -7.72 -11.12 40.33
N MET A 447 -7.22 -9.88 40.14
CA MET A 447 -7.83 -8.66 40.66
C MET A 447 -9.21 -8.39 40.09
N ASP A 448 -10.20 -8.13 40.94
CA ASP A 448 -11.57 -7.83 40.50
C ASP A 448 -11.64 -6.47 39.81
N GLN A 449 -12.58 -6.36 38.85
CA GLN A 449 -12.77 -5.15 38.02
C GLN A 449 -13.03 -3.87 38.85
N GLU A 450 -13.63 -4.02 40.05
CA GLU A 450 -13.89 -2.89 40.94
C GLU A 450 -12.60 -2.41 41.62
N GLU A 451 -11.73 -3.30 42.01
CA GLU A 451 -10.41 -2.98 42.60
C GLU A 451 -9.49 -2.33 41.58
N LEU A 452 -9.50 -2.85 40.32
CA LEU A 452 -8.74 -2.27 39.23
C LEU A 452 -9.20 -0.84 38.88
N ASN A 453 -10.51 -0.57 38.92
CA ASN A 453 -11.04 0.77 38.68
C ASN A 453 -10.64 1.75 39.80
N VAL A 454 -10.55 1.31 41.04
CA VAL A 454 -10.03 2.11 42.17
C VAL A 454 -8.56 2.45 41.97
N LEU A 455 -7.75 1.47 41.55
CA LEU A 455 -6.31 1.63 41.32
C LEU A 455 -6.04 2.58 40.14
N LEU A 456 -6.89 2.57 39.11
CA LEU A 456 -6.84 3.46 37.95
C LEU A 456 -7.51 4.82 38.16
N GLY A 457 -7.99 5.12 39.40
CA GLY A 457 -8.57 6.42 39.74
C GLY A 457 -9.94 6.72 39.13
N LYS A 458 -10.68 5.70 38.68
CA LYS A 458 -12.03 5.89 38.14
C LYS A 458 -13.07 5.87 39.27
N PRO A 459 -14.05 6.79 39.29
CA PRO A 459 -15.09 6.77 40.32
C PRO A 459 -15.97 5.51 40.15
N THR A 460 -16.00 4.70 41.23
CA THR A 460 -16.89 3.54 41.33
C THR A 460 -18.34 4.02 41.47
N SER A 461 -19.22 3.65 40.56
CA SER A 461 -20.66 3.84 40.70
C SER A 461 -21.20 2.80 41.70
N ARG A 462 -21.26 3.14 42.96
CA ARG A 462 -22.03 2.37 43.95
C ARG A 462 -23.52 2.56 43.68
N SER A 463 -24.17 1.52 43.22
CA SER A 463 -25.63 1.39 43.31
C SER A 463 -26.01 1.23 44.81
N GLY A 464 -26.97 2.03 45.23
CA GLY A 464 -27.33 2.24 46.61
C GLY A 464 -27.82 1.02 47.38
N ASP A 465 -27.47 1.03 48.66
CA ASP A 465 -28.45 0.68 49.69
C ASP A 465 -28.17 1.58 50.89
N GLY A 466 -29.27 2.13 51.48
CA GLY A 466 -29.23 3.16 52.46
C GLY A 466 -28.73 2.72 53.84
N LEU A 467 -28.08 3.58 54.56
CA LEU A 467 -28.48 3.96 55.93
C LEU A 467 -27.70 5.18 56.42
N ASN A 468 -28.51 6.07 57.02
CA ASN A 468 -28.15 7.25 57.84
C ASN A 468 -26.94 7.06 58.76
N THR A 469 -26.09 8.07 58.86
CA THR A 469 -25.93 8.85 60.15
C THR A 469 -24.90 9.95 59.98
N SER A 470 -25.38 11.12 60.18
CA SER A 470 -24.93 12.37 60.85
C SER A 470 -23.42 12.59 61.15
N THR A 471 -23.07 13.82 60.94
CA THR A 471 -22.33 14.85 61.68
C THR A 471 -20.97 15.28 61.21
N GLY A 472 -20.91 16.57 61.07
CA GLY A 472 -19.75 17.45 61.25
C GLY A 472 -18.95 17.73 59.99
N GLY A 473 -18.98 18.84 59.39
CA GLY A 473 -18.90 20.21 59.80
C GLY A 473 -17.61 20.82 59.29
N LEU A 474 -17.74 21.83 58.49
CA LEU A 474 -16.96 23.06 58.37
C LEU A 474 -16.55 23.46 56.93
N ASN A 475 -17.30 24.38 56.43
CA ASN A 475 -16.93 25.73 55.95
C ASN A 475 -15.97 25.91 54.78
N GLY A 476 -16.52 26.67 53.83
CA GLY A 476 -15.82 27.63 52.96
C GLY A 476 -16.51 27.75 51.62
N THR A 477 -17.60 28.52 51.57
CA THR A 477 -17.87 29.80 50.88
C THR A 477 -17.21 29.88 49.47
N ALA A 478 -17.85 30.31 48.40
CA ALA A 478 -19.00 31.09 48.02
C ALA A 478 -19.00 31.09 46.51
N GLU A 479 -19.95 31.28 45.86
CA GLU A 479 -20.95 32.19 45.31
C GLU A 479 -21.33 31.71 43.94
N SER A 480 -22.50 31.31 43.61
CA SER A 480 -23.79 31.96 43.38
C SER A 480 -23.89 32.79 42.10
N ALA A 481 -24.78 32.35 41.24
CA ALA A 481 -25.89 33.08 40.58
C ALA A 481 -26.51 32.09 39.58
N SER A 482 -27.72 31.50 39.79
CA SER A 482 -29.08 32.03 39.74
C SER A 482 -29.30 32.85 38.46
N GLU A 483 -30.31 32.65 37.69
CA GLU A 483 -31.77 32.58 37.86
C GLU A 483 -32.36 32.00 36.57
N ASP A 484 -33.32 31.08 36.59
CA ASP A 484 -34.78 31.35 36.58
C ASP A 484 -35.23 32.09 35.31
N ASP A 485 -36.20 31.64 34.57
CA ASP A 485 -37.63 31.47 34.86
C ASP A 485 -38.32 30.93 33.60
N ASN A 486 -39.06 29.88 33.58
CA ASN A 486 -40.44 29.69 33.84
C ASN A 486 -41.45 30.16 32.77
N SER A 487 -42.35 29.22 32.52
CA SER A 487 -43.77 29.29 32.16
C SER A 487 -44.17 29.51 30.71
N ALA A 488 -44.73 28.50 30.15
CA ALA A 488 -46.17 28.23 29.98
C ALA A 488 -47.01 29.36 29.36
N MET A 489 -47.66 29.00 28.31
CA MET A 489 -49.09 29.18 27.91
C MET A 489 -49.19 29.33 26.40
N ASN A 490 -49.73 28.36 25.74
CA ASN A 490 -51.14 28.15 25.40
C ASN A 490 -51.84 29.35 24.71
N THR A 491 -52.36 29.05 23.60
CA THR A 491 -53.62 29.40 22.92
C THR A 491 -53.47 29.90 21.48
N ASP A 492 -54.07 29.10 20.66
CA ASP A 492 -55.11 29.40 19.66
C ASP A 492 -54.98 30.63 18.72
N ASN A 493 -55.12 30.28 17.49
CA ASN A 493 -56.13 30.71 16.55
C ASN A 493 -55.69 31.41 15.25
N LYS A 494 -56.06 30.75 14.19
CA LYS A 494 -56.56 31.32 12.92
C LYS A 494 -55.69 32.30 12.12
N GLY A 495 -55.49 31.83 10.92
CA GLY A 495 -55.18 32.64 9.76
C GLY A 495 -54.78 31.79 8.60
#